data_bb120b23c29cbb70d1299a5b23961c95
#
_entry.id   bb120b23c29cbb70d1299a5b23961c95
#
_cell.length_a   1.000
_cell.length_b   1.000
_cell.length_c   1.000
_cell.angle_alpha   90.00
_cell.angle_beta   90.00
_cell.angle_gamma   90.00
#
_symmetry.space_group_name_H-M   'P 1'
#
loop_
_entity.id
_entity.type
_entity.pdbx_description
1 polymer ?
#
loop_
_entity_poly.entity_id
_entity_poly.type
_entity_poly.pdbx_seq_one_letter_code
_entity_poly.pdbx_strand_id
1 'polypeptide(L)'
;MNSYLIEYTLHLADDVLILGHRNSEWCGHGPVLEQDIAITNISLDLIGQARYFYQYAAKLINESPAPLSTLWRGVGGEVTEDTLAYLRDNREFKNCLLVEQPNGDWAKTILRQFLFSAYQYYLYQQLQNSKDKQLAAIAEKSFKEVTYHLRWSSEWVVRLGDGTDESHQLMLKAIDDLWIYTGELFLAAGYELQAANEEIGIDVTLLKPKWEEKVKEILTEGTLSYPGKVFMQTGGKEGRHSEYLGYILADLQFMQRAYPGCEW
;
A
#
# COMPACT_ATOMS: atom_id res chain seq x y z
N MET A 1 23.66 -11.25 6.65
CA MET A 1 23.16 -10.03 6.01
C MET A 1 21.66 -10.14 5.91
N ASN A 2 20.97 -9.05 6.20
CA ASN A 2 19.54 -9.07 6.45
C ASN A 2 18.74 -8.94 5.13
N SER A 3 18.71 -10.00 4.30
CA SER A 3 17.85 -10.00 3.09
C SER A 3 16.38 -9.71 3.43
N TYR A 4 15.93 -10.22 4.59
CA TYR A 4 14.57 -9.97 5.07
C TYR A 4 14.28 -8.47 5.33
N LEU A 5 15.27 -7.68 5.79
CA LEU A 5 15.08 -6.25 6.00
C LEU A 5 14.89 -5.51 4.67
N ILE A 6 15.64 -5.88 3.65
CA ILE A 6 15.44 -5.36 2.28
C ILE A 6 14.06 -5.73 1.77
N GLU A 7 13.65 -7.00 1.87
CA GLU A 7 12.34 -7.45 1.42
C GLU A 7 11.20 -6.81 2.20
N TYR A 8 11.34 -6.65 3.51
CA TYR A 8 10.36 -5.95 4.34
C TYR A 8 10.22 -4.48 3.95
N THR A 9 11.36 -3.80 3.72
CA THR A 9 11.36 -2.39 3.29
C THR A 9 10.74 -2.24 1.90
N LEU A 10 11.03 -3.16 0.97
CA LEU A 10 10.42 -3.19 -0.36
C LEU A 10 8.90 -3.44 -0.30
N HIS A 11 8.44 -4.35 0.55
CA HIS A 11 7.01 -4.58 0.77
C HIS A 11 6.29 -3.29 1.21
N LEU A 12 6.83 -2.59 2.20
CA LEU A 12 6.26 -1.31 2.66
C LEU A 12 6.24 -0.25 1.55
N ALA A 13 7.29 -0.21 0.73
CA ALA A 13 7.38 0.72 -0.40
C ALA A 13 6.38 0.38 -1.51
N ASP A 14 6.27 -0.90 -1.86
CA ASP A 14 5.42 -1.39 -2.94
C ASP A 14 3.93 -1.15 -2.63
N ASP A 15 3.50 -1.41 -1.41
CA ASP A 15 2.13 -1.17 -0.97
C ASP A 15 1.70 0.28 -1.22
N VAL A 16 2.52 1.23 -0.79
CA VAL A 16 2.15 2.64 -0.89
C VAL A 16 2.37 3.20 -2.30
N LEU A 17 3.37 2.70 -3.06
CA LEU A 17 3.54 3.09 -4.46
C LEU A 17 2.33 2.68 -5.30
N ILE A 18 1.91 1.43 -5.20
CA ILE A 18 0.82 0.88 -6.01
C ILE A 18 -0.51 1.53 -5.65
N LEU A 19 -0.80 1.74 -4.35
CA LEU A 19 -1.99 2.47 -3.93
C LEU A 19 -1.96 3.94 -4.37
N GLY A 20 -0.80 4.60 -4.25
CA GLY A 20 -0.61 5.98 -4.70
C GLY A 20 -0.85 6.13 -6.19
N HIS A 21 -0.32 5.21 -7.00
CA HIS A 21 -0.56 5.19 -8.45
C HIS A 21 -2.05 5.00 -8.77
N ARG A 22 -2.73 4.02 -8.13
CA ARG A 22 -4.17 3.83 -8.32
C ARG A 22 -4.99 5.07 -7.95
N ASN A 23 -4.65 5.74 -6.87
CA ASN A 23 -5.35 6.95 -6.47
C ASN A 23 -5.08 8.12 -7.44
N SER A 24 -3.87 8.20 -8.01
CA SER A 24 -3.51 9.25 -8.97
C SER A 24 -4.30 9.18 -10.28
N GLU A 25 -4.87 8.01 -10.63
CA GLU A 25 -5.77 7.86 -11.78
C GLU A 25 -7.05 8.73 -11.66
N TRP A 26 -7.38 9.20 -10.45
CA TRP A 26 -8.49 10.14 -10.20
C TRP A 26 -8.14 11.61 -10.44
N CYS A 27 -6.88 11.95 -10.64
CA CYS A 27 -6.46 13.35 -10.86
C CYS A 27 -7.17 13.95 -12.08
N GLY A 28 -7.99 14.98 -11.84
CA GLY A 28 -8.83 15.59 -12.88
C GLY A 28 -10.15 14.85 -13.16
N HIS A 29 -10.47 13.77 -12.43
CA HIS A 29 -11.67 12.96 -12.62
C HIS A 29 -12.50 12.77 -11.34
N GLY A 30 -12.10 13.38 -10.23
CA GLY A 30 -12.81 13.31 -8.96
C GLY A 30 -14.26 13.85 -9.08
N PRO A 31 -15.19 13.33 -8.24
CA PRO A 31 -16.62 13.68 -8.36
C PRO A 31 -16.91 15.16 -8.13
N VAL A 32 -16.10 15.85 -7.34
CA VAL A 32 -16.11 17.30 -7.12
C VAL A 32 -14.68 17.76 -6.84
N LEU A 33 -14.41 19.05 -7.06
CA LEU A 33 -13.07 19.65 -6.98
C LEU A 33 -12.35 19.35 -5.66
N GLU A 34 -13.05 19.47 -4.54
CA GLU A 34 -12.47 19.26 -3.21
C GLU A 34 -12.01 17.81 -3.01
N GLN A 35 -12.71 16.85 -3.60
CA GLN A 35 -12.36 15.44 -3.50
C GLN A 35 -11.28 15.04 -4.47
N ASP A 36 -11.26 15.65 -5.64
CA ASP A 36 -10.16 15.52 -6.59
C ASP A 36 -8.84 16.00 -5.96
N ILE A 37 -8.84 17.18 -5.35
CA ILE A 37 -7.68 17.71 -4.63
C ILE A 37 -7.29 16.81 -3.46
N ALA A 38 -8.25 16.30 -2.69
CA ALA A 38 -7.97 15.46 -1.53
C ALA A 38 -7.31 14.13 -1.95
N ILE A 39 -7.88 13.41 -2.93
CA ILE A 39 -7.32 12.13 -3.38
C ILE A 39 -5.96 12.32 -4.06
N THR A 40 -5.77 13.42 -4.79
CA THR A 40 -4.48 13.78 -5.40
C THR A 40 -3.41 14.03 -4.33
N ASN A 41 -3.73 14.75 -3.26
CA ASN A 41 -2.81 14.97 -2.14
C ASN A 41 -2.48 13.65 -1.41
N ILE A 42 -3.47 12.78 -1.19
CA ILE A 42 -3.25 11.44 -0.63
C ILE A 42 -2.31 10.63 -1.53
N SER A 43 -2.47 10.73 -2.85
CA SER A 43 -1.56 10.07 -3.81
C SER A 43 -0.13 10.58 -3.69
N LEU A 44 0.06 11.89 -3.58
CA LEU A 44 1.38 12.51 -3.39
C LEU A 44 2.04 12.08 -2.08
N ASP A 45 1.28 12.02 -0.99
CA ASP A 45 1.76 11.53 0.30
C ASP A 45 2.23 10.07 0.20
N LEU A 46 1.42 9.19 -0.42
CA LEU A 46 1.75 7.77 -0.62
C LEU A 46 3.01 7.59 -1.48
N ILE A 47 3.14 8.33 -2.59
CA ILE A 47 4.34 8.32 -3.44
C ILE A 47 5.56 8.84 -2.67
N GLY A 48 5.37 9.88 -1.83
CA GLY A 48 6.40 10.39 -0.94
C GLY A 48 6.89 9.34 0.07
N GLN A 49 5.96 8.59 0.68
CA GLN A 49 6.27 7.48 1.57
C GLN A 49 7.03 6.37 0.83
N ALA A 50 6.55 5.97 -0.37
CA ALA A 50 7.23 4.98 -1.22
C ALA A 50 8.69 5.38 -1.47
N ARG A 51 8.93 6.65 -1.82
CA ARG A 51 10.26 7.18 -2.05
C ARG A 51 11.18 6.99 -0.85
N TYR A 52 10.74 7.30 0.37
CA TYR A 52 11.58 7.12 1.56
C TYR A 52 11.94 5.66 1.80
N PHE A 53 10.99 4.74 1.65
CA PHE A 53 11.26 3.32 1.79
C PHE A 53 12.17 2.80 0.68
N TYR A 54 11.98 3.19 -0.58
CA TYR A 54 12.87 2.79 -1.68
C TYR A 54 14.29 3.35 -1.53
N GLN A 55 14.45 4.59 -1.10
CA GLN A 55 15.77 5.15 -0.80
C GLN A 55 16.48 4.35 0.28
N TYR A 56 15.75 3.93 1.30
CA TYR A 56 16.31 3.09 2.35
C TYR A 56 16.66 1.69 1.85
N ALA A 57 15.77 1.04 1.09
CA ALA A 57 16.03 -0.26 0.46
C ALA A 57 17.24 -0.20 -0.47
N ALA A 58 17.35 0.83 -1.32
CA ALA A 58 18.48 1.05 -2.22
C ALA A 58 19.79 1.16 -1.45
N LYS A 59 19.82 1.94 -0.35
CA LYS A 59 20.98 2.03 0.53
C LYS A 59 21.38 0.67 1.09
N LEU A 60 20.43 -0.11 1.63
CA LEU A 60 20.70 -1.44 2.17
C LEU A 60 21.25 -2.41 1.11
N ILE A 61 20.75 -2.32 -0.11
CA ILE A 61 21.21 -3.15 -1.24
C ILE A 61 22.64 -2.77 -1.62
N ASN A 62 22.94 -1.46 -1.74
CA ASN A 62 24.25 -0.98 -2.16
C ASN A 62 25.34 -1.24 -1.10
N GLU A 63 25.00 -1.22 0.19
CA GLU A 63 25.89 -1.55 1.30
C GLU A 63 26.08 -3.07 1.45
N SER A 64 25.30 -3.88 0.72
CA SER A 64 25.36 -5.34 0.77
C SER A 64 26.57 -5.89 -0.01
N PRO A 65 27.48 -6.69 0.62
CA PRO A 65 28.57 -7.35 -0.10
C PRO A 65 28.12 -8.52 -0.97
N ALA A 66 26.85 -8.91 -0.94
CA ALA A 66 26.35 -10.11 -1.61
C ALA A 66 25.77 -9.85 -3.03
N PRO A 67 25.64 -10.88 -3.89
CA PRO A 67 25.18 -10.76 -5.28
C PRO A 67 23.71 -10.30 -5.47
N LEU A 68 22.95 -10.02 -4.39
CA LEU A 68 21.64 -9.37 -4.48
C LEU A 68 21.65 -8.09 -5.32
N SER A 69 22.80 -7.38 -5.31
CA SER A 69 22.99 -6.19 -6.12
C SER A 69 23.10 -6.42 -7.62
N THR A 70 23.38 -7.64 -8.08
CA THR A 70 23.50 -7.95 -9.53
C THR A 70 22.15 -8.15 -10.22
N LEU A 71 21.11 -8.53 -9.50
CA LEU A 71 19.75 -8.69 -10.04
C LEU A 71 19.07 -7.35 -10.34
N TRP A 72 19.40 -6.29 -9.58
CA TRP A 72 18.75 -4.98 -9.68
C TRP A 72 19.70 -3.86 -10.11
N ARG A 73 20.98 -4.16 -10.40
CA ARG A 73 21.91 -3.20 -10.98
C ARG A 73 21.58 -3.03 -12.46
N GLY A 74 20.87 -1.95 -12.79
CA GLY A 74 20.84 -1.45 -14.16
C GLY A 74 22.24 -1.20 -14.71
N VAL A 75 22.36 -0.72 -15.93
CA VAL A 75 23.61 -0.49 -16.69
C VAL A 75 24.65 0.41 -15.97
N GLY A 76 24.32 0.98 -14.80
CA GLY A 76 25.18 1.91 -14.04
C GLY A 76 25.76 1.39 -12.72
N GLY A 77 25.42 0.22 -12.26
CA GLY A 77 26.07 -0.41 -11.10
C GLY A 77 25.56 -0.02 -9.71
N GLU A 78 24.82 1.07 -9.53
CA GLU A 78 24.21 1.50 -8.26
C GLU A 78 22.69 1.38 -8.34
N VAL A 79 22.07 0.86 -7.27
CA VAL A 79 20.60 0.75 -7.15
C VAL A 79 20.08 2.07 -6.58
N THR A 80 19.08 2.65 -7.23
CA THR A 80 18.38 3.87 -6.80
C THR A 80 16.92 3.57 -6.48
N GLU A 81 16.21 4.54 -5.88
CA GLU A 81 14.77 4.44 -5.72
C GLU A 81 14.04 4.21 -7.06
N ASP A 82 14.48 4.87 -8.13
CA ASP A 82 13.88 4.73 -9.46
C ASP A 82 14.12 3.35 -10.06
N THR A 83 15.31 2.77 -9.85
CA THR A 83 15.58 1.37 -10.23
C THR A 83 14.57 0.43 -9.58
N LEU A 84 14.29 0.63 -8.29
CA LEU A 84 13.38 -0.21 -7.53
C LEU A 84 11.90 0.03 -7.91
N ALA A 85 11.52 1.24 -8.26
CA ALA A 85 10.15 1.55 -8.66
C ALA A 85 9.84 1.15 -10.12
N TYR A 86 10.79 1.42 -11.05
CA TYR A 86 10.49 1.40 -12.47
C TYR A 86 11.11 0.25 -13.27
N LEU A 87 12.05 -0.50 -12.72
CA LEU A 87 12.76 -1.54 -13.48
C LEU A 87 12.51 -2.97 -13.00
N ARG A 88 11.86 -3.17 -11.85
CA ARG A 88 11.48 -4.50 -11.36
C ARG A 88 10.32 -5.09 -12.16
N ASP A 89 10.33 -6.41 -12.30
CA ASP A 89 9.24 -7.14 -12.92
C ASP A 89 8.12 -7.44 -11.92
N ASN A 90 6.95 -7.78 -12.42
CA ASN A 90 5.74 -8.06 -11.64
C ASN A 90 6.00 -8.98 -10.43
N ARG A 91 6.74 -10.08 -10.62
CA ARG A 91 7.03 -11.05 -9.55
C ARG A 91 7.99 -10.57 -8.48
N GLU A 92 8.65 -9.44 -8.71
CA GLU A 92 9.59 -8.83 -7.77
C GLU A 92 8.91 -7.82 -6.84
N PHE A 93 7.68 -7.41 -7.17
CA PHE A 93 6.85 -6.61 -6.30
C PHE A 93 6.29 -7.45 -5.15
N LYS A 94 6.08 -6.80 -4.01
CA LYS A 94 5.65 -7.43 -2.75
C LYS A 94 4.43 -6.75 -2.13
N ASN A 95 3.72 -5.95 -2.89
CA ASN A 95 2.50 -5.32 -2.41
C ASN A 95 1.39 -6.34 -2.14
N CYS A 96 0.55 -6.07 -1.16
CA CYS A 96 -0.66 -6.86 -0.93
C CYS A 96 -1.67 -6.70 -2.09
N LEU A 97 -2.50 -7.72 -2.32
CA LEU A 97 -3.46 -7.75 -3.41
C LEU A 97 -4.53 -6.66 -3.33
N LEU A 98 -4.83 -6.15 -2.13
CA LEU A 98 -5.83 -5.11 -1.93
C LEU A 98 -5.49 -3.82 -2.68
N VAL A 99 -4.22 -3.38 -2.63
CA VAL A 99 -3.81 -2.08 -3.17
C VAL A 99 -3.76 -2.04 -4.70
N GLU A 100 -3.62 -3.19 -5.36
CA GLU A 100 -3.56 -3.28 -6.83
C GLU A 100 -4.94 -3.37 -7.50
N GLN A 101 -6.01 -3.54 -6.72
CA GLN A 101 -7.35 -3.66 -7.27
C GLN A 101 -7.76 -2.41 -8.06
N PRO A 102 -8.51 -2.56 -9.17
CA PRO A 102 -8.91 -1.42 -9.99
C PRO A 102 -9.81 -0.45 -9.21
N ASN A 103 -9.77 0.83 -9.59
CA ASN A 103 -10.56 1.88 -8.95
C ASN A 103 -12.07 1.60 -9.05
N GLY A 104 -12.54 1.13 -10.21
CA GLY A 104 -13.97 0.98 -10.44
C GLY A 104 -14.68 2.34 -10.34
N ASP A 105 -15.60 2.45 -9.39
CA ASP A 105 -16.28 3.68 -9.04
C ASP A 105 -15.67 4.37 -7.80
N TRP A 106 -16.22 5.52 -7.42
CA TRP A 106 -15.77 6.29 -6.26
C TRP A 106 -15.93 5.53 -4.95
N ALA A 107 -17.02 4.78 -4.77
CA ALA A 107 -17.28 3.99 -3.57
C ALA A 107 -16.22 2.90 -3.37
N LYS A 108 -15.86 2.18 -4.44
CA LYS A 108 -14.81 1.16 -4.41
C LYS A 108 -13.44 1.75 -4.09
N THR A 109 -13.09 2.89 -4.69
CA THR A 109 -11.83 3.60 -4.42
C THR A 109 -11.75 4.05 -2.95
N ILE A 110 -12.81 4.67 -2.44
CA ILE A 110 -12.88 5.13 -1.04
C ILE A 110 -12.78 3.96 -0.07
N LEU A 111 -13.48 2.87 -0.32
CA LEU A 111 -13.44 1.70 0.55
C LEU A 111 -12.04 1.06 0.55
N ARG A 112 -11.39 0.91 -0.61
CA ARG A 112 -10.01 0.41 -0.69
C ARG A 112 -9.06 1.30 0.11
N GLN A 113 -9.15 2.62 -0.07
CA GLN A 113 -8.34 3.59 0.68
C GLN A 113 -8.59 3.47 2.18
N PHE A 114 -9.83 3.36 2.62
CA PHE A 114 -10.20 3.22 4.03
C PHE A 114 -9.62 1.95 4.65
N LEU A 115 -9.86 0.79 4.02
CA LEU A 115 -9.41 -0.51 4.53
C LEU A 115 -7.88 -0.56 4.68
N PHE A 116 -7.16 -0.01 3.69
CA PHE A 116 -5.70 0.06 3.74
C PHE A 116 -5.20 1.12 4.73
N SER A 117 -5.81 2.31 4.78
CA SER A 117 -5.40 3.34 5.75
C SER A 117 -5.61 2.92 7.20
N ALA A 118 -6.67 2.15 7.49
CA ALA A 118 -6.89 1.60 8.82
C ALA A 118 -5.78 0.60 9.20
N TYR A 119 -5.33 -0.24 8.27
CA TYR A 119 -4.19 -1.13 8.48
C TYR A 119 -2.90 -0.34 8.67
N GLN A 120 -2.59 0.59 7.76
CA GLN A 120 -1.37 1.38 7.76
C GLN A 120 -1.25 2.26 9.03
N TYR A 121 -2.37 2.78 9.53
CA TYR A 121 -2.41 3.56 10.76
C TYR A 121 -1.87 2.75 11.96
N TYR A 122 -2.39 1.54 12.18
CA TYR A 122 -1.93 0.70 13.28
C TYR A 122 -0.53 0.15 13.04
N LEU A 123 -0.16 -0.13 11.80
CA LEU A 123 1.19 -0.55 11.43
C LEU A 123 2.20 0.54 11.77
N TYR A 124 2.00 1.78 11.31
CA TYR A 124 2.95 2.86 11.55
C TYR A 124 2.95 3.32 13.00
N GLN A 125 1.81 3.27 13.70
CA GLN A 125 1.76 3.53 15.13
C GLN A 125 2.72 2.64 15.92
N GLN A 126 2.90 1.38 15.52
CA GLN A 126 3.83 0.47 16.16
C GLN A 126 5.25 0.57 15.57
N LEU A 127 5.37 0.73 14.26
CA LEU A 127 6.67 0.76 13.57
C LEU A 127 7.55 1.96 14.00
N GLN A 128 6.97 3.02 14.54
CA GLN A 128 7.70 4.11 15.20
C GLN A 128 8.63 3.63 16.33
N ASN A 129 8.33 2.46 16.91
CA ASN A 129 9.12 1.86 17.99
C ASN A 129 10.13 0.82 17.48
N SER A 130 10.32 0.70 16.16
CA SER A 130 11.28 -0.23 15.57
C SER A 130 12.70 -0.05 16.14
N LYS A 131 13.42 -1.15 16.30
CA LYS A 131 14.86 -1.12 16.55
C LYS A 131 15.65 -0.51 15.38
N ASP A 132 15.14 -0.63 14.17
CA ASP A 132 15.70 0.05 13.00
C ASP A 132 15.27 1.52 13.01
N LYS A 133 16.24 2.39 13.25
CA LYS A 133 16.02 3.84 13.42
C LYS A 133 15.54 4.52 12.14
N GLN A 134 15.90 3.97 10.97
CA GLN A 134 15.47 4.54 9.69
C GLN A 134 14.00 4.21 9.44
N LEU A 135 13.57 2.95 9.66
CA LEU A 135 12.17 2.57 9.57
C LEU A 135 11.31 3.33 10.59
N ALA A 136 11.79 3.46 11.83
CA ALA A 136 11.09 4.23 12.87
C ALA A 136 10.87 5.70 12.45
N ALA A 137 11.90 6.36 11.90
CA ALA A 137 11.81 7.75 11.46
C ALA A 137 10.86 7.92 10.26
N ILE A 138 10.90 7.00 9.29
CA ILE A 138 9.96 7.02 8.16
C ILE A 138 8.52 6.84 8.67
N ALA A 139 8.29 5.88 9.55
CA ALA A 139 6.97 5.62 10.14
C ALA A 139 6.44 6.83 10.93
N GLU A 140 7.29 7.48 11.75
CA GLU A 140 6.91 8.67 12.51
C GLU A 140 6.46 9.83 11.60
N LYS A 141 7.20 10.07 10.52
CA LYS A 141 6.85 11.10 9.54
C LYS A 141 5.54 10.78 8.85
N SER A 142 5.40 9.57 8.34
CA SER A 142 4.25 9.12 7.54
C SER A 142 2.98 8.93 8.39
N PHE A 143 3.11 8.72 9.69
CA PHE A 143 1.97 8.51 10.59
C PHE A 143 0.99 9.68 10.62
N LYS A 144 1.49 10.91 10.49
CA LYS A 144 0.65 12.13 10.44
C LYS A 144 -0.20 12.15 9.17
N GLU A 145 0.38 11.80 8.04
CA GLU A 145 -0.29 11.72 6.75
C GLU A 145 -1.37 10.62 6.78
N VAL A 146 -1.01 9.42 7.23
CA VAL A 146 -1.94 8.28 7.34
C VAL A 146 -3.09 8.56 8.31
N THR A 147 -2.87 9.34 9.36
CA THR A 147 -3.95 9.77 10.27
C THR A 147 -5.00 10.60 9.52
N TYR A 148 -4.56 11.47 8.61
CA TYR A 148 -5.46 12.21 7.72
C TYR A 148 -6.15 11.29 6.72
N HIS A 149 -5.40 10.38 6.07
CA HIS A 149 -5.95 9.43 5.10
C HIS A 149 -7.07 8.57 5.71
N LEU A 150 -6.83 8.05 6.92
CA LEU A 150 -7.83 7.26 7.65
C LEU A 150 -9.07 8.09 7.99
N ARG A 151 -8.90 9.29 8.53
CA ARG A 151 -10.03 10.17 8.86
C ARG A 151 -10.86 10.50 7.64
N TRP A 152 -10.20 10.99 6.57
CA TRP A 152 -10.88 11.41 5.35
C TRP A 152 -11.65 10.23 4.69
N SER A 153 -11.01 9.08 4.56
CA SER A 153 -11.66 7.92 3.95
C SER A 153 -12.78 7.33 4.82
N SER A 154 -12.64 7.36 6.16
CA SER A 154 -13.70 6.95 7.09
C SER A 154 -14.96 7.82 6.93
N GLU A 155 -14.78 9.16 6.92
CA GLU A 155 -15.88 10.09 6.72
C GLU A 155 -16.62 9.84 5.39
N TRP A 156 -15.89 9.48 4.34
CA TRP A 156 -16.49 9.16 3.05
C TRP A 156 -17.17 7.81 3.01
N VAL A 157 -16.68 6.79 3.69
CA VAL A 157 -17.38 5.50 3.84
C VAL A 157 -18.74 5.73 4.51
N VAL A 158 -18.77 6.51 5.60
CA VAL A 158 -20.03 6.84 6.29
C VAL A 158 -20.97 7.61 5.36
N ARG A 159 -20.50 8.67 4.70
CA ARG A 159 -21.33 9.49 3.81
C ARG A 159 -21.93 8.72 2.64
N LEU A 160 -21.17 7.79 2.05
CA LEU A 160 -21.65 6.98 0.94
C LEU A 160 -22.57 5.87 1.42
N GLY A 161 -22.29 5.30 2.59
CA GLY A 161 -23.11 4.22 3.17
C GLY A 161 -24.46 4.71 3.66
N ASP A 162 -24.52 5.86 4.36
CA ASP A 162 -25.75 6.47 4.91
C ASP A 162 -26.34 7.57 4.00
N GLY A 163 -25.90 7.62 2.74
CA GLY A 163 -26.31 8.66 1.79
C GLY A 163 -27.61 8.30 1.04
N THR A 164 -27.49 8.16 -0.28
CA THR A 164 -28.63 7.75 -1.13
C THR A 164 -28.67 6.23 -1.28
N ASP A 165 -29.83 5.69 -1.68
CA ASP A 165 -29.95 4.25 -2.00
C ASP A 165 -28.91 3.81 -3.04
N GLU A 166 -28.61 4.67 -4.04
CA GLU A 166 -27.62 4.41 -5.06
C GLU A 166 -26.20 4.30 -4.47
N SER A 167 -25.77 5.29 -3.67
CA SER A 167 -24.44 5.25 -3.04
C SER A 167 -24.31 4.10 -2.06
N HIS A 168 -25.35 3.77 -1.33
CA HIS A 168 -25.41 2.61 -0.44
C HIS A 168 -25.18 1.29 -1.20
N GLN A 169 -25.88 1.09 -2.33
CA GLN A 169 -25.71 -0.11 -3.16
C GLN A 169 -24.30 -0.20 -3.77
N LEU A 170 -23.70 0.93 -4.17
CA LEU A 170 -22.31 0.96 -4.64
C LEU A 170 -21.32 0.57 -3.51
N MET A 171 -21.57 1.01 -2.27
CA MET A 171 -20.76 0.61 -1.12
C MET A 171 -20.90 -0.88 -0.80
N LEU A 172 -22.11 -1.45 -0.84
CA LEU A 172 -22.29 -2.88 -0.65
C LEU A 172 -21.54 -3.69 -1.70
N LYS A 173 -21.63 -3.29 -2.97
CA LYS A 173 -20.86 -3.91 -4.05
C LYS A 173 -19.36 -3.78 -3.84
N ALA A 174 -18.89 -2.61 -3.43
CA ALA A 174 -17.46 -2.39 -3.14
C ALA A 174 -16.96 -3.31 -2.00
N ILE A 175 -17.79 -3.52 -0.97
CA ILE A 175 -17.48 -4.46 0.12
C ILE A 175 -17.35 -5.88 -0.45
N ASP A 176 -18.31 -6.35 -1.23
CA ASP A 176 -18.27 -7.69 -1.82
C ASP A 176 -17.02 -7.89 -2.71
N ASP A 177 -16.67 -6.88 -3.50
CA ASP A 177 -15.53 -6.92 -4.41
C ASP A 177 -14.16 -6.92 -3.69
N LEU A 178 -14.02 -6.16 -2.59
CA LEU A 178 -12.72 -5.89 -1.97
C LEU A 178 -12.44 -6.73 -0.72
N TRP A 179 -13.48 -7.20 -0.03
CA TRP A 179 -13.32 -7.87 1.27
C TRP A 179 -12.42 -9.10 1.21
N ILE A 180 -12.48 -9.85 0.13
CA ILE A 180 -11.68 -11.06 -0.07
C ILE A 180 -10.16 -10.83 -0.07
N TYR A 181 -9.70 -9.58 -0.25
CA TYR A 181 -8.28 -9.20 -0.25
C TYR A 181 -7.79 -8.68 1.11
N THR A 182 -8.67 -8.48 2.09
CA THR A 182 -8.28 -7.88 3.38
C THR A 182 -7.53 -8.85 4.29
N GLY A 183 -7.77 -10.16 4.16
CA GLY A 183 -7.15 -11.18 5.00
C GLY A 183 -5.63 -11.23 4.87
N GLU A 184 -5.10 -10.94 3.67
CA GLU A 184 -3.67 -10.92 3.40
C GLU A 184 -2.92 -9.86 4.21
N LEU A 185 -3.55 -8.76 4.58
CA LEU A 185 -2.95 -7.71 5.40
C LEU A 185 -2.38 -8.27 6.71
N PHE A 186 -3.04 -9.31 7.27
CA PHE A 186 -2.69 -9.93 8.55
C PHE A 186 -2.02 -11.30 8.40
N LEU A 187 -1.71 -11.71 7.18
CA LEU A 187 -0.93 -12.91 6.90
C LEU A 187 0.53 -12.51 6.70
N ALA A 188 1.37 -12.84 7.66
CA ALA A 188 2.79 -12.46 7.60
C ALA A 188 3.55 -13.34 6.60
N ALA A 189 4.29 -12.71 5.68
CA ALA A 189 5.28 -13.39 4.84
C ALA A 189 6.54 -13.74 5.65
N GLY A 190 7.39 -14.61 5.12
CA GLY A 190 8.59 -15.07 5.82
C GLY A 190 9.53 -13.93 6.26
N TYR A 191 9.69 -12.91 5.42
CA TYR A 191 10.51 -11.73 5.75
C TYR A 191 9.87 -10.84 6.82
N GLU A 192 8.52 -10.74 6.88
CA GLU A 192 7.81 -10.02 7.93
C GLU A 192 7.96 -10.71 9.28
N LEU A 193 7.82 -12.06 9.32
CA LEU A 193 8.04 -12.83 10.54
C LEU A 193 9.46 -12.66 11.08
N GLN A 194 10.46 -12.68 10.19
CA GLN A 194 11.84 -12.49 10.60
C GLN A 194 12.09 -11.07 11.09
N ALA A 195 11.57 -10.06 10.41
CA ALA A 195 11.67 -8.66 10.87
C ALA A 195 10.99 -8.45 12.22
N ALA A 196 9.83 -9.07 12.47
CA ALA A 196 9.13 -8.99 13.74
C ALA A 196 9.91 -9.67 14.88
N ASN A 197 10.51 -10.84 14.63
CA ASN A 197 11.34 -11.54 15.61
C ASN A 197 12.58 -10.74 16.03
N GLU A 198 13.12 -9.93 15.13
CA GLU A 198 14.26 -9.04 15.41
C GLU A 198 13.83 -7.67 16.00
N GLU A 199 12.53 -7.48 16.23
CA GLU A 199 11.93 -6.21 16.69
C GLU A 199 12.21 -5.02 15.73
N ILE A 200 12.45 -5.32 14.47
CA ILE A 200 12.60 -4.36 13.36
C ILE A 200 11.26 -4.10 12.70
N GLY A 201 10.52 -5.16 12.39
CA GLY A 201 9.18 -5.13 11.83
C GLY A 201 8.10 -5.33 12.90
N ILE A 202 6.86 -5.45 12.44
CA ILE A 202 5.69 -5.62 13.29
C ILE A 202 5.07 -6.99 13.06
N ASP A 203 4.63 -7.67 14.09
CA ASP A 203 3.75 -8.83 13.96
C ASP A 203 2.36 -8.34 13.53
N VAL A 204 2.10 -8.45 12.22
CA VAL A 204 0.86 -7.97 11.60
C VAL A 204 -0.39 -8.66 12.14
N THR A 205 -0.26 -9.85 12.73
CA THR A 205 -1.41 -10.57 13.33
C THR A 205 -1.98 -9.82 14.53
N LEU A 206 -1.14 -9.07 15.26
CA LEU A 206 -1.52 -8.27 16.42
C LEU A 206 -2.30 -7.00 16.02
N LEU A 207 -2.24 -6.59 14.76
CA LEU A 207 -2.97 -5.41 14.25
C LEU A 207 -4.44 -5.73 13.99
N LYS A 208 -4.75 -6.99 13.67
CA LYS A 208 -6.06 -7.43 13.20
C LYS A 208 -7.21 -7.06 14.13
N PRO A 209 -7.15 -7.28 15.47
CA PRO A 209 -8.28 -6.95 16.35
C PRO A 209 -8.63 -5.46 16.34
N LYS A 210 -7.63 -4.57 16.36
CA LYS A 210 -7.84 -3.11 16.32
C LYS A 210 -8.39 -2.66 14.96
N TRP A 211 -7.89 -3.25 13.89
CA TRP A 211 -8.39 -3.00 12.54
C TRP A 211 -9.85 -3.44 12.39
N GLU A 212 -10.20 -4.65 12.85
CA GLU A 212 -11.57 -5.15 12.81
C GLU A 212 -12.53 -4.27 13.61
N GLU A 213 -12.10 -3.83 14.80
CA GLU A 213 -12.87 -2.90 15.64
C GLU A 213 -13.15 -1.60 14.88
N LYS A 214 -12.11 -0.97 14.31
CA LYS A 214 -12.24 0.29 13.56
C LYS A 214 -13.09 0.14 12.30
N VAL A 215 -12.89 -0.91 11.54
CA VAL A 215 -13.68 -1.17 10.32
C VAL A 215 -15.14 -1.42 10.67
N LYS A 216 -15.41 -2.21 11.71
CA LYS A 216 -16.77 -2.46 12.17
C LYS A 216 -17.47 -1.20 12.66
N GLU A 217 -16.77 -0.33 13.41
CA GLU A 217 -17.27 0.96 13.84
C GLU A 217 -17.74 1.80 12.64
N ILE A 218 -16.88 2.01 11.65
CA ILE A 218 -17.16 2.88 10.50
C ILE A 218 -18.22 2.29 9.57
N LEU A 219 -18.20 0.96 9.31
CA LEU A 219 -19.25 0.32 8.52
C LEU A 219 -20.61 0.44 9.21
N THR A 220 -20.67 0.25 10.54
CA THR A 220 -21.90 0.39 11.32
C THR A 220 -22.44 1.83 11.28
N GLU A 221 -21.57 2.83 11.44
CA GLU A 221 -21.93 4.25 11.34
C GLU A 221 -22.48 4.58 9.94
N GLY A 222 -21.90 3.99 8.88
CA GLY A 222 -22.38 4.09 7.49
C GLY A 222 -23.54 3.18 7.15
N THR A 223 -24.25 2.58 8.12
CA THR A 223 -25.40 1.66 7.91
C THR A 223 -25.06 0.40 7.08
N LEU A 224 -23.76 0.07 6.98
CA LEU A 224 -23.24 -1.06 6.22
C LEU A 224 -23.01 -2.28 7.13
N SER A 225 -23.23 -3.47 6.60
CA SER A 225 -23.01 -4.71 7.35
C SER A 225 -21.53 -5.11 7.31
N TYR A 226 -21.00 -5.49 8.49
CA TYR A 226 -19.67 -6.10 8.55
C TYR A 226 -19.70 -7.49 7.89
N PRO A 227 -18.84 -7.78 6.90
CA PRO A 227 -18.88 -9.04 6.17
C PRO A 227 -18.58 -10.26 7.04
N GLY A 228 -19.25 -11.37 6.73
CA GLY A 228 -18.99 -12.65 7.36
C GLY A 228 -17.65 -13.27 6.95
N LYS A 229 -17.45 -14.54 7.35
CA LYS A 229 -16.28 -15.31 6.92
C LYS A 229 -16.40 -15.66 5.44
N VAL A 230 -15.42 -15.25 4.65
CA VAL A 230 -15.26 -15.58 3.23
C VAL A 230 -13.87 -16.16 2.99
N PHE A 231 -13.69 -16.81 1.84
CA PHE A 231 -12.37 -17.23 1.40
C PHE A 231 -11.52 -15.99 1.09
N MET A 232 -10.30 -15.93 1.65
CA MET A 232 -9.40 -14.80 1.46
C MET A 232 -8.36 -15.10 0.37
N GLN A 233 -8.18 -14.15 -0.54
CA GLN A 233 -7.12 -14.18 -1.55
C GLN A 233 -5.80 -13.76 -0.91
N THR A 234 -4.72 -14.40 -1.32
CA THR A 234 -3.37 -14.17 -0.80
C THR A 234 -2.32 -14.43 -1.87
N GLY A 235 -1.12 -13.89 -1.69
CA GLY A 235 0.03 -14.18 -2.54
C GLY A 235 0.81 -12.96 -3.01
N GLY A 236 0.24 -11.75 -2.92
CA GLY A 236 0.88 -10.51 -3.34
C GLY A 236 2.22 -10.29 -2.63
N LYS A 237 2.25 -10.45 -1.32
CA LYS A 237 3.48 -10.36 -0.51
C LYS A 237 4.57 -11.34 -0.91
N GLU A 238 4.24 -12.37 -1.68
CA GLU A 238 5.16 -13.40 -2.20
C GLU A 238 5.38 -13.32 -3.72
N GLY A 239 4.95 -12.22 -4.36
CA GLY A 239 5.11 -11.99 -5.80
C GLY A 239 4.09 -12.72 -6.68
N ARG A 240 2.96 -13.15 -6.13
CA ARG A 240 1.82 -13.72 -6.86
C ARG A 240 0.68 -12.70 -6.89
N HIS A 241 0.64 -11.91 -7.95
CA HIS A 241 -0.26 -10.79 -8.11
C HIS A 241 -1.46 -11.14 -9.00
N SER A 242 -2.47 -10.27 -8.95
CA SER A 242 -3.54 -10.28 -9.95
C SER A 242 -3.03 -9.72 -11.28
N GLU A 243 -3.80 -9.90 -12.36
CA GLU A 243 -3.50 -9.30 -13.66
C GLU A 243 -3.38 -7.77 -13.61
N TYR A 244 -4.04 -7.15 -12.64
CA TYR A 244 -4.11 -5.70 -12.51
C TYR A 244 -2.76 -5.05 -12.20
N LEU A 245 -1.86 -5.72 -11.47
CA LEU A 245 -0.53 -5.20 -11.26
C LEU A 245 0.26 -5.07 -12.57
N GLY A 246 0.09 -6.03 -13.49
CA GLY A 246 0.73 -5.96 -14.80
C GLY A 246 0.32 -4.72 -15.60
N TYR A 247 -0.95 -4.33 -15.56
CA TYR A 247 -1.43 -3.10 -16.21
C TYR A 247 -0.86 -1.85 -15.53
N ILE A 248 -0.85 -1.79 -14.19
CA ILE A 248 -0.26 -0.67 -13.45
C ILE A 248 1.22 -0.50 -13.83
N LEU A 249 1.98 -1.58 -13.84
CA LEU A 249 3.42 -1.52 -14.15
C LEU A 249 3.68 -1.15 -15.61
N ALA A 250 2.83 -1.58 -16.54
CA ALA A 250 2.94 -1.20 -17.93
C ALA A 250 2.83 0.33 -18.12
N ASP A 251 1.92 0.97 -17.39
CA ASP A 251 1.76 2.43 -17.43
C ASP A 251 2.88 3.14 -16.64
N LEU A 252 3.12 2.72 -15.41
CA LEU A 252 4.09 3.32 -14.49
C LEU A 252 5.52 3.28 -15.03
N GLN A 253 5.92 2.16 -15.64
CA GLN A 253 7.30 1.88 -16.04
C GLN A 253 7.61 2.22 -17.50
N PHE A 254 6.58 2.58 -18.30
CA PHE A 254 6.72 2.74 -19.73
C PHE A 254 7.85 3.70 -20.13
N MET A 255 7.87 4.90 -19.56
CA MET A 255 8.85 5.93 -19.94
C MET A 255 10.28 5.51 -19.59
N GLN A 256 10.49 4.98 -18.39
CA GLN A 256 11.81 4.54 -17.93
C GLN A 256 12.35 3.34 -18.73
N ARG A 257 11.48 2.43 -19.14
CA ARG A 257 11.86 1.27 -19.95
C ARG A 257 12.05 1.62 -21.45
N ALA A 258 11.24 2.53 -21.97
CA ALA A 258 11.33 2.96 -23.39
C ALA A 258 12.54 3.87 -23.65
N TYR A 259 12.94 4.66 -22.67
CA TYR A 259 14.01 5.66 -22.80
C TYR A 259 15.04 5.51 -21.65
N PRO A 260 15.81 4.40 -21.63
CA PRO A 260 16.74 4.11 -20.56
C PRO A 260 17.86 5.17 -20.50
N GLY A 261 18.18 5.64 -19.29
CA GLY A 261 19.25 6.63 -19.06
C GLY A 261 18.89 8.07 -19.40
N CYS A 262 17.61 8.37 -19.71
CA CYS A 262 17.14 9.75 -19.80
C CYS A 262 16.88 10.33 -18.40
N GLU A 263 17.18 11.63 -18.24
CA GLU A 263 16.81 12.41 -17.07
C GLU A 263 15.50 13.18 -17.39
N TRP A 264 14.60 13.21 -16.40
CA TRP A 264 13.26 13.81 -16.54
C TRP A 264 13.07 14.98 -15.59
#